data_6324b3c5658fb6cf2da58e01aad27db5
#
_entry.id   6324b3c5658fb6cf2da58e01aad27db5
#
_cell.length_a   1.000
_cell.length_b   1.000
_cell.length_c   1.000
_cell.angle_alpha   90.00
_cell.angle_beta   90.00
_cell.angle_gamma   90.00
#
_symmetry.space_group_name_H-M   'P 1'
#
loop_
_entity.id
_entity.type
_entity.pdbx_description
1 polymer ?
#
loop_
_entity_poly.entity_id
_entity_poly.type
_entity_poly.pdbx_seq_one_letter_code
_entity_poly.pdbx_strand_id
1 'polypeptide(L)' 'MRKNEDRAAAGRQAMDFYSEQIGYDPTRDEDSALTDLLADLMHAYGHRAVQNCNRIALEHYEFEIAEEMEQ' A
#
# COMPACT_ATOMS: atom_id res chain seq x y z
N MET A 1 6.43 2.43 -19.09
CA MET A 1 5.27 2.42 -18.17
C MET A 1 5.45 1.31 -17.14
N ARG A 2 5.11 1.58 -15.88
CA ARG A 2 5.25 0.57 -14.82
C ARG A 2 4.23 -0.55 -15.02
N LYS A 3 4.67 -1.79 -14.85
CA LYS A 3 3.78 -2.95 -14.84
C LYS A 3 3.23 -3.17 -13.43
N ASN A 4 2.13 -3.93 -13.32
CA ASN A 4 1.56 -4.22 -12.00
C ASN A 4 2.51 -5.01 -11.11
N GLU A 5 3.36 -5.86 -11.68
CA GLU A 5 4.38 -6.55 -10.88
C GLU A 5 5.41 -5.58 -10.31
N ASP A 6 5.74 -4.50 -11.04
CA ASP A 6 6.64 -3.45 -10.53
C ASP A 6 5.99 -2.67 -9.40
N ARG A 7 4.68 -2.39 -9.53
CA ARG A 7 3.91 -1.73 -8.48
C ARG A 7 3.85 -2.57 -7.22
N ALA A 8 3.63 -3.87 -7.38
CA ALA A 8 3.60 -4.79 -6.24
C ALA A 8 4.97 -4.85 -5.54
N ALA A 9 6.05 -4.90 -6.33
CA ALA A 9 7.40 -4.90 -5.76
C ALA A 9 7.68 -3.62 -4.98
N ALA A 10 7.28 -2.47 -5.52
CA ALA A 10 7.43 -1.19 -4.84
C ALA A 10 6.66 -1.18 -3.51
N GLY A 11 5.44 -1.71 -3.51
CA GLY A 11 4.64 -1.82 -2.29
C GLY A 11 5.30 -2.69 -1.24
N ARG A 12 5.85 -3.84 -1.66
CA ARG A 12 6.56 -4.73 -0.74
C ARG A 12 7.81 -4.07 -0.16
N GLN A 13 8.57 -3.35 -0.97
CA GLN A 13 9.76 -2.64 -0.51
C GLN A 13 9.40 -1.56 0.52
N ALA A 14 8.32 -0.82 0.27
CA ALA A 14 7.84 0.19 1.22
C ALA A 14 7.43 -0.46 2.54
N MET A 15 6.72 -1.60 2.48
CA MET A 15 6.29 -2.31 3.68
C MET A 15 7.49 -2.87 4.46
N ASP A 16 8.50 -3.41 3.75
CA ASP A 16 9.71 -3.91 4.38
C ASP A 16 10.44 -2.78 5.12
N PHE A 17 10.56 -1.62 4.49
CA PHE A 17 11.17 -0.46 5.12
C PHE A 17 10.41 -0.04 6.39
N TYR A 18 9.09 0.05 6.29
CA TYR A 18 8.25 0.41 7.43
C TYR A 18 8.42 -0.60 8.56
N SER A 19 8.40 -1.89 8.25
CA SER A 19 8.54 -2.96 9.25
C SER A 19 9.87 -2.88 9.98
N GLU A 20 10.95 -2.53 9.27
CA GLU A 20 12.26 -2.34 9.89
C GLU A 20 12.23 -1.18 10.87
N GLN A 21 11.51 -0.10 10.54
CA GLN A 21 11.43 1.08 11.40
C GLN A 21 10.72 0.78 12.73
N ILE A 22 9.72 -0.09 12.72
CA ILE A 22 8.95 -0.40 13.94
C ILE A 22 9.33 -1.74 14.57
N GLY A 23 10.27 -2.47 13.97
CA GLY A 23 10.69 -3.78 14.48
C GLY A 23 9.68 -4.89 14.26
N TYR A 24 8.91 -4.81 13.21
CA TYR A 24 7.81 -5.72 12.90
C TYR A 24 8.19 -6.64 11.75
N ASP A 25 7.78 -7.90 11.80
CA ASP A 25 8.03 -8.88 10.75
C ASP A 25 6.76 -9.10 9.93
N PRO A 26 6.64 -8.50 8.73
CA PRO A 26 5.43 -8.61 7.91
C PRO A 26 5.21 -10.02 7.34
N THR A 27 6.24 -10.86 7.32
CA THR A 27 6.08 -12.21 6.80
C THR A 27 5.26 -13.09 7.74
N ARG A 28 5.10 -12.67 9.00
CA ARG A 28 4.31 -13.40 9.99
C ARG A 28 2.85 -12.97 10.01
N ASP A 29 2.61 -11.67 9.77
CA ASP A 29 1.26 -11.12 9.87
C ASP A 29 1.19 -9.85 9.01
N GLU A 30 1.02 -10.06 7.71
CA GLU A 30 0.99 -8.96 6.74
C GLU A 30 -0.19 -8.02 6.97
N ASP A 31 -1.35 -8.56 7.33
CA ASP A 31 -2.55 -7.74 7.52
C ASP A 31 -2.38 -6.79 8.70
N SER A 32 -1.80 -7.26 9.79
CA SER A 32 -1.55 -6.41 10.96
C SER A 32 -0.52 -5.33 10.63
N ALA A 33 0.54 -5.68 9.92
CA ALA A 33 1.57 -4.72 9.53
C ALA A 33 0.99 -3.64 8.62
N LEU A 34 0.16 -4.04 7.66
CA LEU A 34 -0.50 -3.09 6.75
C LEU A 34 -1.46 -2.18 7.51
N THR A 35 -2.22 -2.74 8.44
CA THR A 35 -3.14 -1.96 9.30
C THR A 35 -2.37 -0.94 10.12
N ASP A 36 -1.25 -1.34 10.71
CA ASP A 36 -0.41 -0.43 11.50
C ASP A 36 0.15 0.69 10.65
N LEU A 37 0.59 0.39 9.43
CA LEU A 37 1.07 1.42 8.51
C LEU A 37 -0.02 2.44 8.22
N LEU A 38 -1.24 1.97 7.92
CA LEU A 38 -2.36 2.88 7.65
C LEU A 38 -2.68 3.76 8.86
N ALA A 39 -2.67 3.18 10.06
CA ALA A 39 -2.90 3.95 11.29
C ALA A 39 -1.83 5.00 11.50
N ASP A 40 -0.57 4.65 11.28
CA ASP A 40 0.54 5.58 11.43
C ASP A 40 0.47 6.70 10.39
N LEU A 41 0.05 6.38 9.16
CA LEU A 41 -0.16 7.39 8.13
C LEU A 41 -1.29 8.36 8.54
N MET A 42 -2.32 7.86 9.20
CA MET A 42 -3.40 8.71 9.71
C MET A 42 -2.91 9.64 10.81
N HIS A 43 -2.00 9.17 11.67
CA HIS A 43 -1.37 10.05 12.66
C HIS A 43 -0.53 11.13 12.00
N ALA A 44 0.16 10.80 10.91
CA ALA A 44 1.02 11.75 10.21
C ALA A 44 0.24 12.76 9.38
N TYR A 45 -0.82 12.34 8.70
CA TYR A 45 -1.51 13.15 7.69
C TYR A 45 -2.99 13.41 7.96
N GLY A 46 -3.55 12.79 9.00
CA GLY A 46 -4.97 12.88 9.31
C GLY A 46 -5.78 11.78 8.63
N HIS A 47 -6.84 11.33 9.29
CA HIS A 47 -7.63 10.21 8.79
C HIS A 47 -8.38 10.55 7.49
N ARG A 48 -8.85 11.78 7.35
CA ARG A 48 -9.60 12.19 6.15
C ARG A 48 -8.72 12.17 4.91
N ALA A 49 -7.49 12.66 5.04
CA ALA A 49 -6.53 12.67 3.92
C ALA A 49 -6.22 11.25 3.48
N VAL A 50 -5.97 10.34 4.43
CA VAL A 50 -5.67 8.95 4.11
C VAL A 50 -6.87 8.25 3.47
N GLN A 51 -8.09 8.45 4.01
CA GLN A 51 -9.29 7.86 3.45
C GLN A 51 -9.54 8.34 2.02
N ASN A 52 -9.37 9.64 1.77
CA ASN A 52 -9.55 10.19 0.43
C ASN A 52 -8.52 9.64 -0.56
N CYS A 53 -7.27 9.59 -0.14
CA CYS A 53 -6.20 9.02 -0.97
C CYS A 53 -6.43 7.54 -1.22
N ASN A 54 -6.93 6.81 -0.23
CA ASN A 54 -7.24 5.39 -0.39
C ASN A 54 -8.34 5.17 -1.43
N ARG A 55 -9.37 6.01 -1.41
CA ARG A 55 -10.44 5.95 -2.42
C ARG A 55 -9.89 6.15 -3.82
N ILE A 56 -9.04 7.16 -3.99
CA ILE A 56 -8.42 7.46 -5.29
C ILE A 56 -7.47 6.32 -5.69
N ALA A 57 -6.72 5.78 -4.73
CA ALA A 57 -5.82 4.66 -4.98
C ALA A 57 -6.59 3.42 -5.48
N LEU A 58 -7.78 3.17 -4.94
CA LEU A 58 -8.62 2.06 -5.39
C LEU A 58 -9.03 2.25 -6.85
N GLU A 59 -9.38 3.47 -7.25
CA GLU A 59 -9.71 3.78 -8.64
C GLU A 59 -8.53 3.50 -9.57
N HIS A 60 -7.32 3.92 -9.15
CA HIS A 60 -6.09 3.63 -9.92
C HIS A 60 -5.86 2.13 -10.03
N TYR A 61 -6.01 1.41 -8.93
CA TYR A 61 -5.81 -0.03 -8.90
C TYR A 61 -6.77 -0.74 -9.87
N GLU A 62 -8.04 -0.40 -9.83
CA GLU A 62 -9.04 -1.01 -10.70
C GLU A 62 -8.74 -0.73 -12.17
N PHE A 63 -8.33 0.50 -12.50
CA PHE A 63 -7.94 0.87 -13.84
C PHE A 63 -6.70 0.08 -14.30
N GLU A 64 -5.71 -0.07 -13.43
CA GLU A 64 -4.47 -0.78 -13.74
C GLU A 64 -4.71 -2.28 -13.98
N ILE A 65 -5.61 -2.87 -13.19
CA ILE A 65 -6.00 -4.27 -13.39
C ILE A 65 -6.75 -4.43 -14.71
N ALA A 66 -7.65 -3.51 -15.03
CA ALA A 66 -8.41 -3.57 -16.29
C ALA A 66 -7.47 -3.45 -17.49
N GLU A 67 -6.47 -2.57 -17.44
CA GLU A 67 -5.47 -2.46 -18.52
C GLU A 67 -4.70 -3.76 -18.72
N GLU A 68 -4.30 -4.40 -17.64
CA GLU A 68 -3.56 -5.65 -17.70
C GLU A 68 -4.40 -6.75 -18.33
N MET A 69 -5.69 -6.79 -18.01
CA MET A 69 -6.61 -7.79 -18.56
C MET A 69 -6.90 -7.61 -20.06
N GLU A 70 -6.74 -6.38 -20.57
CA GLU A 70 -6.97 -6.09 -21.98
C GLU A 70 -5.80 -6.49 -22.89
N GLN A 71 -4.68 -6.84 -22.30
CA GLN A 71 -3.51 -7.30 -23.04
C GLN A 71 -3.52 -8.81 -23.16
#